data_1bf6cdf319dda70a8ad7336e3d873d2b
#
_entry.id   1bf6cdf319dda70a8ad7336e3d873d2b
#
_cell.length_a   1.000
_cell.length_b   1.000
_cell.length_c   1.000
_cell.angle_alpha   90.00
_cell.angle_beta   90.00
_cell.angle_gamma   90.00
#
_symmetry.space_group_name_H-M   'P 1'
#
loop_
_entity.id
_entity.type
_entity.pdbx_description
1 polymer ?
#
loop_
_entity_poly.entity_id
_entity_poly.type
_entity_poly.pdbx_seq_one_letter_code
_entity_poly.pdbx_strand_id
1 'polypeptide(L)'
;MRKSLRSRLLVGAVASALALTLTACGGSSGGGGGGSASGGGQAASGEISIEGSSTVQPITQAAAELFSQENPDAKISVGGAGTSDGFEAFCKGDTQISDASRPIDAAEEVPICKKNGIEYIELEIAYDGISVVVNKQNSFATDVTSAELKKLWEPSAEGKVTKWSQVRSSWPDQKVDLYGPGTESGTYEFFNETIIQNEDKVSRTDYEASEDDNVLVQGVSGDQNALGYFGYSYYENNKDTLKALKVDGMLPTEDSIRSGDYVLSRPLFVYVNAKDLESNATVKSFMDFYVAKENLDRLVKAAKYITLPADIEAKTRTTYEDRKTGSAANAE
;
A
#
# COMPACT_ATOMS: atom_id res chain seq x y z
N MET A 1 8.81 -19.86 -57.73
CA MET A 1 10.22 -20.18 -57.96
C MET A 1 10.86 -20.38 -56.60
N ARG A 2 11.01 -21.65 -56.15
CA ARG A 2 12.25 -22.46 -56.14
C ARG A 2 13.39 -21.70 -55.41
N LYS A 3 14.03 -22.21 -54.32
CA LYS A 3 14.50 -23.54 -53.86
C LYS A 3 14.86 -23.36 -52.36
N SER A 4 14.48 -24.12 -51.39
CA SER A 4 15.00 -25.39 -50.80
C SER A 4 16.52 -25.61 -50.87
N LEU A 5 17.17 -25.67 -49.68
CA LEU A 5 18.32 -26.56 -49.50
C LEU A 5 18.34 -27.07 -48.02
N ARG A 6 18.31 -28.39 -47.92
CA ARG A 6 18.56 -29.24 -46.76
C ARG A 6 20.04 -29.65 -46.73
N SER A 7 20.64 -29.77 -45.54
CA SER A 7 21.73 -30.71 -45.25
C SER A 7 21.86 -30.82 -43.73
N ARG A 8 21.57 -31.81 -43.03
CA ARG A 8 21.97 -33.21 -42.79
C ARG A 8 23.31 -33.35 -42.03
N LEU A 9 23.16 -33.76 -40.75
CA LEU A 9 23.82 -34.83 -39.99
C LEU A 9 25.37 -34.81 -39.83
N LEU A 10 25.79 -34.86 -38.54
CA LEU A 10 26.70 -35.96 -38.12
C LEU A 10 26.62 -36.21 -36.60
N VAL A 11 26.50 -37.45 -36.28
CA VAL A 11 26.43 -38.13 -34.99
C VAL A 11 27.87 -38.33 -34.46
N GLY A 12 28.06 -38.19 -33.15
CA GLY A 12 29.29 -38.58 -32.49
C GLY A 12 29.02 -38.95 -31.03
N ALA A 13 28.72 -40.20 -30.78
CA ALA A 13 28.67 -40.82 -29.47
C ALA A 13 30.07 -41.24 -29.04
N VAL A 14 30.48 -40.85 -27.81
CA VAL A 14 31.56 -41.56 -27.10
C VAL A 14 31.07 -41.82 -25.67
N ALA A 15 30.84 -43.05 -25.39
CA ALA A 15 30.65 -43.62 -24.07
C ALA A 15 32.02 -43.96 -23.47
N SER A 16 32.24 -43.63 -22.22
CA SER A 16 33.28 -44.24 -21.38
C SER A 16 32.79 -44.34 -19.95
N ALA A 17 32.57 -45.57 -19.54
CA ALA A 17 32.33 -46.02 -18.17
C ALA A 17 33.66 -46.31 -17.48
N LEU A 18 33.68 -46.29 -16.17
CA LEU A 18 34.48 -46.98 -15.15
C LEU A 18 34.73 -46.02 -13.98
N ALA A 19 34.71 -46.34 -12.69
CA ALA A 19 34.40 -47.58 -11.93
C ALA A 19 34.23 -47.15 -10.46
N LEU A 20 33.49 -47.97 -9.74
CA LEU A 20 33.31 -47.92 -8.27
C LEU A 20 34.62 -48.11 -7.51
N THR A 21 34.78 -47.40 -6.37
CA THR A 21 35.47 -47.95 -5.20
C THR A 21 34.73 -47.59 -3.93
N LEU A 22 34.11 -48.57 -3.31
CA LEU A 22 33.74 -48.58 -1.89
C LEU A 22 35.01 -48.78 -1.06
N THR A 23 35.17 -47.98 -0.02
CA THR A 23 35.95 -48.37 1.18
C THR A 23 35.20 -47.95 2.42
N ALA A 24 34.74 -48.94 3.17
CA ALA A 24 34.26 -48.84 4.53
C ALA A 24 35.43 -49.15 5.47
N CYS A 25 35.42 -48.54 6.65
CA CYS A 25 35.91 -48.86 7.99
C CYS A 25 36.39 -47.60 8.66
N GLY A 26 35.89 -47.11 9.81
CA GLY A 26 35.69 -47.76 11.09
C GLY A 26 36.63 -47.14 12.09
N GLY A 27 36.11 -46.55 13.20
CA GLY A 27 36.95 -46.29 14.38
C GLY A 27 36.80 -44.93 15.04
N SER A 28 36.10 -44.93 16.09
CA SER A 28 36.05 -44.22 17.41
C SER A 28 36.94 -43.02 17.73
N SER A 29 36.26 -42.14 18.47
CA SER A 29 36.58 -41.38 19.69
C SER A 29 37.29 -40.04 19.60
N GLY A 30 36.59 -39.04 20.07
CA GLY A 30 37.06 -38.08 21.06
C GLY A 30 37.42 -36.69 20.61
N GLY A 31 36.71 -35.68 21.12
CA GLY A 31 37.26 -34.37 21.31
C GLY A 31 36.39 -33.20 20.85
N GLY A 32 35.85 -32.45 21.79
CA GLY A 32 35.01 -31.28 21.61
C GLY A 32 35.61 -30.19 20.77
N GLY A 33 34.74 -29.51 20.06
CA GLY A 33 35.01 -28.26 19.38
C GLY A 33 33.69 -27.63 19.04
N GLY A 34 33.40 -26.50 19.67
CA GLY A 34 32.20 -25.71 19.46
C GLY A 34 31.99 -25.35 18.00
N GLY A 35 31.04 -25.99 17.37
CA GLY A 35 30.52 -25.60 16.07
C GLY A 35 29.51 -24.49 16.30
N SER A 36 29.89 -23.28 15.94
CA SER A 36 28.90 -22.24 15.66
C SER A 36 27.93 -22.82 14.64
N ALA A 37 26.72 -23.11 15.09
CA ALA A 37 25.61 -23.37 14.18
C ALA A 37 25.35 -22.04 13.45
N SER A 38 25.97 -21.90 12.28
CA SER A 38 25.50 -21.00 11.25
C SER A 38 24.12 -21.51 10.89
N GLY A 39 23.10 -20.89 11.44
CA GLY A 39 21.72 -21.12 11.08
C GLY A 39 21.50 -20.66 9.64
N GLY A 40 21.78 -21.57 8.69
CA GLY A 40 21.26 -21.45 7.36
C GLY A 40 19.75 -21.64 7.48
N GLY A 41 19.03 -20.55 7.61
CA GLY A 41 17.58 -20.54 7.53
C GLY A 41 17.21 -21.18 6.19
N GLN A 42 16.42 -22.24 6.25
CA GLN A 42 15.86 -22.84 5.04
C GLN A 42 15.02 -21.76 4.39
N ALA A 43 15.24 -21.48 3.08
CA ALA A 43 14.46 -20.52 2.31
C ALA A 43 12.97 -20.82 2.49
N ALA A 44 12.17 -19.80 2.71
CA ALA A 44 10.74 -19.96 2.86
C ALA A 44 10.12 -20.50 1.59
N SER A 45 9.22 -21.48 1.72
CA SER A 45 8.53 -22.11 0.58
C SER A 45 7.07 -22.30 0.94
N GLY A 46 6.16 -21.90 0.05
CA GLY A 46 4.71 -21.99 0.26
C GLY A 46 3.98 -20.83 -0.37
N GLU A 47 2.67 -20.81 -0.19
CA GLU A 47 1.80 -19.80 -0.78
C GLU A 47 1.25 -18.87 0.31
N ILE A 48 1.20 -17.57 -0.01
CA ILE A 48 0.55 -16.54 0.83
C ILE A 48 -0.43 -15.79 -0.07
N SER A 49 -1.67 -15.67 0.35
CA SER A 49 -2.68 -14.83 -0.28
C SER A 49 -2.93 -13.61 0.58
N ILE A 50 -2.84 -12.44 -0.03
CA ILE A 50 -3.05 -11.13 0.60
C ILE A 50 -4.09 -10.40 -0.24
N GLU A 51 -5.12 -9.85 0.40
CA GLU A 51 -6.15 -9.09 -0.27
C GLU A 51 -6.51 -7.86 0.58
N GLY A 52 -6.99 -6.80 -0.03
CA GLY A 52 -7.48 -5.65 0.71
C GLY A 52 -7.30 -4.31 0.03
N SER A 53 -6.90 -3.33 0.82
CA SER A 53 -6.79 -1.93 0.40
C SER A 53 -5.88 -1.71 -0.80
N SER A 54 -6.42 -1.11 -1.86
CA SER A 54 -5.68 -0.61 -3.03
C SER A 54 -4.59 0.42 -2.62
N THR A 55 -4.79 1.15 -1.53
CA THR A 55 -3.81 2.09 -0.97
C THR A 55 -2.61 1.39 -0.34
N VAL A 56 -2.84 0.30 0.41
CA VAL A 56 -1.76 -0.45 1.07
C VAL A 56 -1.06 -1.40 0.10
N GLN A 57 -1.76 -1.88 -0.91
CA GLN A 57 -1.25 -2.81 -1.92
C GLN A 57 0.16 -2.47 -2.44
N PRO A 58 0.52 -1.22 -2.80
CA PRO A 58 1.87 -0.91 -3.27
C PRO A 58 2.98 -1.19 -2.25
N ILE A 59 2.70 -1.03 -0.95
CA ILE A 59 3.66 -1.31 0.12
C ILE A 59 3.86 -2.82 0.24
N THR A 60 2.75 -3.56 0.29
CA THR A 60 2.74 -5.02 0.42
C THR A 60 3.30 -5.71 -0.82
N GLN A 61 2.99 -5.20 -2.03
CA GLN A 61 3.54 -5.70 -3.28
C GLN A 61 5.07 -5.55 -3.32
N ALA A 62 5.59 -4.38 -2.92
CA ALA A 62 7.03 -4.15 -2.83
C ALA A 62 7.69 -5.08 -1.79
N ALA A 63 7.01 -5.33 -0.66
CA ALA A 63 7.49 -6.30 0.32
C ALA A 63 7.55 -7.72 -0.26
N ALA A 64 6.50 -8.15 -0.96
CA ALA A 64 6.41 -9.46 -1.60
C ALA A 64 7.51 -9.64 -2.65
N GLU A 65 7.75 -8.64 -3.49
CA GLU A 65 8.80 -8.68 -4.52
C GLU A 65 10.20 -8.79 -3.92
N LEU A 66 10.52 -7.99 -2.90
CA LEU A 66 11.82 -8.05 -2.24
C LEU A 66 12.03 -9.36 -1.49
N PHE A 67 11.00 -9.83 -0.78
CA PHE A 67 11.06 -11.09 -0.06
C PHE A 67 11.27 -12.29 -1.02
N SER A 68 10.58 -12.31 -2.15
CA SER A 68 10.69 -13.39 -3.15
C SER A 68 12.06 -13.46 -3.84
N GLN A 69 12.82 -12.35 -3.88
CA GLN A 69 14.21 -12.38 -4.38
C GLN A 69 15.13 -13.23 -3.51
N GLU A 70 14.88 -13.24 -2.19
CA GLU A 70 15.64 -14.03 -1.24
C GLU A 70 15.01 -15.41 -0.98
N ASN A 71 13.71 -15.57 -1.32
CA ASN A 71 12.91 -16.77 -1.09
C ASN A 71 12.15 -17.16 -2.37
N PRO A 72 12.83 -17.65 -3.42
CA PRO A 72 12.24 -17.88 -4.75
C PRO A 72 11.16 -18.97 -4.78
N ASP A 73 11.09 -19.81 -3.75
CA ASP A 73 10.07 -20.86 -3.61
C ASP A 73 8.81 -20.37 -2.87
N ALA A 74 8.81 -19.12 -2.34
CA ALA A 74 7.64 -18.48 -1.76
C ALA A 74 6.80 -17.85 -2.88
N LYS A 75 5.51 -18.19 -2.92
CA LYS A 75 4.54 -17.61 -3.86
C LYS A 75 3.61 -16.67 -3.09
N ILE A 76 3.73 -15.41 -3.35
CA ILE A 76 2.92 -14.38 -2.67
C ILE A 76 2.05 -13.69 -3.72
N SER A 77 0.74 -13.74 -3.53
CA SER A 77 -0.24 -12.99 -4.31
C SER A 77 -0.77 -11.83 -3.50
N VAL A 78 -0.79 -10.64 -4.09
CA VAL A 78 -1.28 -9.41 -3.47
C VAL A 78 -2.36 -8.81 -4.35
N GLY A 79 -3.58 -8.76 -3.84
CA GLY A 79 -4.72 -8.11 -4.48
C GLY A 79 -5.04 -6.76 -3.83
N GLY A 80 -5.88 -5.97 -4.48
CA GLY A 80 -6.23 -4.62 -4.04
C GLY A 80 -7.70 -4.29 -4.30
N ALA A 81 -8.62 -5.24 -4.03
CA ALA A 81 -10.04 -5.10 -4.29
C ALA A 81 -10.76 -4.10 -3.35
N GLY A 82 -10.07 -3.59 -2.35
CA GLY A 82 -10.61 -2.67 -1.34
C GLY A 82 -10.59 -3.25 0.07
N THR A 83 -10.56 -2.38 1.08
CA THR A 83 -10.45 -2.77 2.49
C THR A 83 -11.59 -3.70 2.94
N SER A 84 -12.84 -3.40 2.54
CA SER A 84 -14.00 -4.20 2.94
C SER A 84 -13.97 -5.61 2.33
N ASP A 85 -13.62 -5.73 1.06
CA ASP A 85 -13.48 -7.02 0.37
C ASP A 85 -12.33 -7.83 0.96
N GLY A 86 -11.22 -7.15 1.31
CA GLY A 86 -10.09 -7.75 2.02
C GLY A 86 -10.50 -8.35 3.37
N PHE A 87 -11.22 -7.59 4.20
CA PHE A 87 -11.72 -8.10 5.47
C PHE A 87 -12.75 -9.23 5.30
N GLU A 88 -13.60 -9.17 4.27
CA GLU A 88 -14.52 -10.25 3.97
C GLU A 88 -13.79 -11.56 3.68
N ALA A 89 -12.78 -11.54 2.77
CA ALA A 89 -11.97 -12.70 2.45
C ALA A 89 -11.15 -13.18 3.66
N PHE A 90 -10.52 -12.26 4.38
CA PHE A 90 -9.70 -12.55 5.56
C PHE A 90 -10.52 -13.19 6.70
N CYS A 91 -11.66 -12.60 7.04
CA CYS A 91 -12.52 -13.14 8.09
C CYS A 91 -13.21 -14.47 7.71
N LYS A 92 -13.23 -14.84 6.41
CA LYS A 92 -13.63 -16.18 5.95
C LYS A 92 -12.48 -17.19 6.04
N GLY A 93 -11.22 -16.74 6.15
CA GLY A 93 -10.02 -17.57 6.13
C GLY A 93 -9.51 -17.86 4.71
N ASP A 94 -9.96 -17.10 3.71
CA ASP A 94 -9.53 -17.27 2.32
C ASP A 94 -8.14 -16.66 2.10
N THR A 95 -7.73 -15.69 2.92
CA THR A 95 -6.40 -15.05 2.90
C THR A 95 -5.73 -15.14 4.26
N GLN A 96 -4.40 -15.15 4.29
CA GLN A 96 -3.58 -15.16 5.50
C GLN A 96 -3.32 -13.76 6.05
N ILE A 97 -3.37 -12.77 5.15
CA ILE A 97 -3.08 -11.36 5.46
C ILE A 97 -4.14 -10.51 4.78
N SER A 98 -4.53 -9.41 5.43
CA SER A 98 -5.39 -8.39 4.83
C SER A 98 -4.75 -7.01 4.95
N ASP A 99 -4.71 -6.29 3.84
CA ASP A 99 -4.31 -4.88 3.78
C ASP A 99 -5.52 -3.99 4.06
N ALA A 100 -5.36 -2.96 4.88
CA ALA A 100 -6.49 -2.09 5.25
C ALA A 100 -6.09 -0.62 5.37
N SER A 101 -6.95 0.27 4.92
CA SER A 101 -6.81 1.73 5.03
C SER A 101 -7.74 2.36 6.08
N ARG A 102 -8.30 1.54 6.93
CA ARG A 102 -9.04 1.85 8.15
C ARG A 102 -8.95 0.68 9.14
N PRO A 103 -9.21 0.92 10.42
CA PRO A 103 -9.40 -0.19 11.37
C PRO A 103 -10.54 -1.13 10.96
N ILE A 104 -10.44 -2.38 11.38
CA ILE A 104 -11.51 -3.38 11.24
C ILE A 104 -12.76 -2.92 12.00
N ASP A 105 -13.91 -3.03 11.37
CA ASP A 105 -15.18 -2.61 11.98
C ASP A 105 -15.64 -3.58 13.08
N ALA A 106 -15.86 -3.03 14.28
CA ALA A 106 -16.26 -3.81 15.45
C ALA A 106 -17.68 -4.39 15.35
N ALA A 107 -18.57 -3.74 14.60
CA ALA A 107 -19.97 -4.13 14.48
C ALA A 107 -20.23 -5.06 13.29
N GLU A 108 -19.48 -4.89 12.20
CA GLU A 108 -19.72 -5.61 10.95
C GLU A 108 -18.70 -6.75 10.72
N GLU A 109 -17.41 -6.46 10.78
CA GLU A 109 -16.35 -7.40 10.35
C GLU A 109 -15.85 -8.30 11.49
N VAL A 110 -15.65 -7.74 12.68
CA VAL A 110 -15.18 -8.52 13.85
C VAL A 110 -16.10 -9.70 14.19
N PRO A 111 -17.45 -9.59 14.14
CA PRO A 111 -18.34 -10.73 14.34
C PRO A 111 -18.18 -11.85 13.31
N ILE A 112 -17.83 -11.51 12.06
CA ILE A 112 -17.59 -12.50 10.99
C ILE A 112 -16.30 -13.27 11.29
N CYS A 113 -15.22 -12.56 11.63
CA CYS A 113 -13.97 -13.18 12.05
C CYS A 113 -14.16 -14.13 13.23
N LYS A 114 -14.85 -13.68 14.30
CA LYS A 114 -15.15 -14.49 15.48
C LYS A 114 -15.95 -15.75 15.15
N LYS A 115 -16.98 -15.62 14.30
CA LYS A 115 -17.82 -16.75 13.86
C LYS A 115 -17.01 -17.83 13.16
N ASN A 116 -16.01 -17.43 12.38
CA ASN A 116 -15.16 -18.35 11.63
C ASN A 116 -13.89 -18.77 12.40
N GLY A 117 -13.72 -18.31 13.65
CA GLY A 117 -12.57 -18.65 14.49
C GLY A 117 -11.27 -18.01 14.01
N ILE A 118 -11.35 -16.88 13.31
CA ILE A 118 -10.20 -16.10 12.88
C ILE A 118 -9.83 -15.11 13.99
N GLU A 119 -8.67 -15.33 14.60
CA GLU A 119 -7.99 -14.37 15.46
C GLU A 119 -6.93 -13.65 14.64
N TYR A 120 -6.81 -12.34 14.81
CA TYR A 120 -5.91 -11.52 14.01
C TYR A 120 -5.01 -10.64 14.88
N ILE A 121 -3.89 -10.26 14.31
CA ILE A 121 -2.98 -9.25 14.87
C ILE A 121 -3.08 -8.02 13.95
N GLU A 122 -3.46 -6.87 14.52
CA GLU A 122 -3.54 -5.58 13.84
C GLU A 122 -2.20 -4.86 13.94
N LEU A 123 -1.65 -4.48 12.81
CA LEU A 123 -0.35 -3.81 12.70
C LEU A 123 -0.52 -2.51 11.91
N GLU A 124 -0.37 -1.38 12.57
CA GLU A 124 -0.29 -0.08 11.92
C GLU A 124 1.08 0.04 11.23
N ILE A 125 1.11 0.39 9.94
CA ILE A 125 2.34 0.34 9.15
C ILE A 125 2.76 1.68 8.55
N ALA A 126 1.83 2.60 8.33
CA ALA A 126 2.09 3.89 7.69
C ALA A 126 0.92 4.86 7.90
N TYR A 127 1.11 6.10 7.45
CA TYR A 127 0.03 7.07 7.27
C TYR A 127 -0.07 7.48 5.80
N ASP A 128 -1.31 7.64 5.34
CA ASP A 128 -1.65 8.24 4.06
C ASP A 128 -2.24 9.63 4.28
N GLY A 129 -1.93 10.56 3.39
CA GLY A 129 -2.50 11.90 3.37
C GLY A 129 -2.64 12.40 1.95
N ILE A 130 -3.77 13.05 1.66
CA ILE A 130 -4.05 13.67 0.38
C ILE A 130 -3.84 15.19 0.48
N SER A 131 -3.04 15.76 -0.41
CA SER A 131 -2.90 17.21 -0.54
C SER A 131 -3.83 17.74 -1.62
N VAL A 132 -4.66 18.71 -1.27
CA VAL A 132 -5.38 19.54 -2.24
C VAL A 132 -4.48 20.73 -2.58
N VAL A 133 -4.15 20.89 -3.85
CA VAL A 133 -3.10 21.80 -4.31
C VAL A 133 -3.57 22.72 -5.42
N VAL A 134 -2.93 23.87 -5.51
CA VAL A 134 -3.03 24.80 -6.64
C VAL A 134 -1.62 25.18 -7.10
N ASN A 135 -1.54 25.78 -8.27
CA ASN A 135 -0.29 26.37 -8.75
C ASN A 135 0.28 27.39 -7.74
N LYS A 136 1.60 27.41 -7.59
CA LYS A 136 2.28 28.34 -6.66
C LYS A 136 1.93 29.81 -6.90
N GLN A 137 1.64 30.19 -8.15
CA GLN A 137 1.29 31.56 -8.55
C GLN A 137 -0.20 31.89 -8.32
N ASN A 138 -1.03 30.91 -7.98
CA ASN A 138 -2.42 31.18 -7.60
C ASN A 138 -2.44 32.03 -6.31
N SER A 139 -2.94 33.26 -6.39
CA SER A 139 -2.87 34.24 -5.30
C SER A 139 -4.12 34.31 -4.43
N PHE A 140 -5.23 33.72 -4.86
CA PHE A 140 -6.54 33.91 -4.20
C PHE A 140 -6.99 32.68 -3.38
N ALA A 141 -6.71 31.46 -3.84
CA ALA A 141 -7.08 30.26 -3.10
C ALA A 141 -6.00 29.92 -2.06
N THR A 142 -6.35 29.97 -0.78
CA THR A 142 -5.47 29.63 0.35
C THR A 142 -6.06 28.55 1.23
N ASP A 143 -7.36 28.37 1.15
CA ASP A 143 -8.15 27.39 1.90
C ASP A 143 -9.34 26.94 1.07
N VAL A 144 -9.87 25.79 1.43
CA VAL A 144 -11.12 25.23 0.88
C VAL A 144 -11.79 24.41 1.96
N THR A 145 -13.11 24.32 1.95
CA THR A 145 -13.85 23.44 2.84
C THR A 145 -14.16 22.11 2.15
N SER A 146 -14.39 21.04 2.93
CA SER A 146 -14.88 19.76 2.42
C SER A 146 -16.16 19.91 1.60
N ALA A 147 -17.06 20.82 2.02
CA ALA A 147 -18.28 21.11 1.26
C ALA A 147 -18.01 21.78 -0.09
N GLU A 148 -17.01 22.66 -0.20
CA GLU A 148 -16.59 23.29 -1.45
C GLU A 148 -15.89 22.27 -2.37
N LEU A 149 -15.07 21.37 -1.80
CA LEU A 149 -14.47 20.25 -2.56
C LEU A 149 -15.57 19.34 -3.09
N LYS A 150 -16.53 18.94 -2.27
CA LYS A 150 -17.67 18.13 -2.71
C LYS A 150 -18.42 18.81 -3.86
N LYS A 151 -18.78 20.08 -3.70
CA LYS A 151 -19.45 20.89 -4.72
C LYS A 151 -18.68 20.92 -6.05
N LEU A 152 -17.35 20.92 -6.00
CA LEU A 152 -16.48 20.98 -7.18
C LEU A 152 -16.33 19.62 -7.84
N TRP A 153 -16.23 18.55 -7.04
CA TRP A 153 -15.84 17.22 -7.51
C TRP A 153 -16.99 16.21 -7.63
N GLU A 154 -18.18 16.50 -7.08
CA GLU A 154 -19.30 15.56 -7.21
C GLU A 154 -19.75 15.37 -8.66
N PRO A 155 -20.35 14.23 -9.06
CA PRO A 155 -20.80 13.96 -10.44
C PRO A 155 -21.76 15.04 -10.97
N SER A 156 -22.59 15.61 -10.11
CA SER A 156 -23.55 16.65 -10.48
C SER A 156 -22.90 17.97 -10.93
N ALA A 157 -21.61 18.17 -10.62
CA ALA A 157 -20.82 19.34 -11.00
C ALA A 157 -20.31 19.29 -12.46
N GLU A 158 -20.32 18.10 -13.07
CA GLU A 158 -19.82 17.86 -14.43
C GLU A 158 -20.44 18.80 -15.46
N GLY A 159 -19.60 19.52 -16.21
CA GLY A 159 -20.01 20.52 -17.18
C GLY A 159 -20.69 21.78 -16.61
N LYS A 160 -20.93 21.87 -15.29
CA LYS A 160 -21.68 22.96 -14.64
C LYS A 160 -20.80 23.83 -13.76
N VAL A 161 -19.98 23.23 -12.91
CA VAL A 161 -19.03 23.95 -12.05
C VAL A 161 -17.67 23.96 -12.76
N THR A 162 -17.44 25.02 -13.53
CA THR A 162 -16.26 25.18 -14.39
C THR A 162 -15.44 26.41 -14.06
N LYS A 163 -15.88 27.20 -13.05
CA LYS A 163 -15.22 28.44 -12.64
C LYS A 163 -15.00 28.51 -11.15
N TRP A 164 -13.91 29.14 -10.74
CA TRP A 164 -13.57 29.41 -9.35
C TRP A 164 -14.69 30.15 -8.57
N SER A 165 -15.31 31.18 -9.21
CA SER A 165 -16.41 31.95 -8.62
C SER A 165 -17.65 31.12 -8.31
N GLN A 166 -17.84 30.01 -9.00
CA GLN A 166 -18.95 29.08 -8.72
C GLN A 166 -18.69 28.23 -7.46
N VAL A 167 -17.43 27.99 -7.11
CA VAL A 167 -17.07 27.33 -5.86
C VAL A 167 -17.27 28.28 -4.69
N ARG A 168 -16.62 29.44 -4.76
CA ARG A 168 -16.72 30.54 -3.75
C ARG A 168 -16.89 31.88 -4.45
N SER A 169 -17.97 32.59 -4.17
CA SER A 169 -18.34 33.84 -4.87
C SER A 169 -17.31 34.98 -4.77
N SER A 170 -16.43 34.93 -3.77
CA SER A 170 -15.33 35.91 -3.60
C SER A 170 -14.11 35.58 -4.45
N TRP A 171 -14.04 34.43 -5.08
CA TRP A 171 -12.96 34.03 -5.99
C TRP A 171 -13.20 34.56 -7.40
N PRO A 172 -12.14 34.68 -8.23
CA PRO A 172 -12.26 35.22 -9.58
C PRO A 172 -13.20 34.43 -10.49
N ASP A 173 -13.87 35.12 -11.43
CA ASP A 173 -14.68 34.50 -12.47
C ASP A 173 -13.79 33.95 -13.60
N GLN A 174 -12.88 33.04 -13.24
CA GLN A 174 -11.94 32.37 -14.13
C GLN A 174 -12.24 30.88 -14.17
N LYS A 175 -11.89 30.23 -15.28
CA LYS A 175 -11.96 28.76 -15.39
C LYS A 175 -11.17 28.09 -14.28
N VAL A 176 -11.66 26.98 -13.78
CA VAL A 176 -10.88 26.05 -12.93
C VAL A 176 -10.57 24.81 -13.77
N ASP A 177 -9.30 24.45 -13.85
CA ASP A 177 -8.83 23.24 -14.53
C ASP A 177 -8.49 22.20 -13.44
N LEU A 178 -9.11 21.02 -13.54
CA LEU A 178 -9.09 20.01 -12.49
C LEU A 178 -8.14 18.87 -12.86
N TYR A 179 -7.31 18.47 -11.90
CA TYR A 179 -6.36 17.37 -12.01
C TYR A 179 -6.53 16.42 -10.83
N GLY A 180 -6.66 15.14 -11.08
CA GLY A 180 -6.85 14.15 -10.02
C GLY A 180 -6.49 12.75 -10.43
N PRO A 181 -6.37 11.82 -9.45
CA PRO A 181 -6.07 10.43 -9.74
C PRO A 181 -7.14 9.77 -10.61
N GLY A 182 -6.77 8.71 -11.31
CA GLY A 182 -7.70 7.84 -12.00
C GLY A 182 -8.43 6.88 -11.06
N THR A 183 -9.36 6.13 -11.59
CA THR A 183 -10.29 5.28 -10.81
C THR A 183 -9.62 4.08 -10.15
N GLU A 184 -8.43 3.67 -10.61
CA GLU A 184 -7.66 2.57 -10.02
C GLU A 184 -6.82 3.00 -8.81
N SER A 185 -6.81 4.31 -8.49
CA SER A 185 -5.99 4.87 -7.42
C SER A 185 -6.68 4.78 -6.06
N GLY A 186 -5.97 4.28 -5.05
CA GLY A 186 -6.40 4.35 -3.65
C GLY A 186 -6.60 5.78 -3.11
N THR A 187 -5.95 6.78 -3.72
CA THR A 187 -6.16 8.20 -3.44
C THR A 187 -7.52 8.68 -3.97
N TYR A 188 -7.93 8.23 -5.17
CA TYR A 188 -9.26 8.48 -5.70
C TYR A 188 -10.35 7.89 -4.80
N GLU A 189 -10.19 6.62 -4.42
CA GLU A 189 -11.13 5.93 -3.53
C GLU A 189 -11.29 6.71 -2.21
N PHE A 190 -10.19 7.03 -1.54
CA PHE A 190 -10.21 7.74 -0.26
C PHE A 190 -10.81 9.15 -0.35
N PHE A 191 -10.50 9.90 -1.40
CA PHE A 191 -11.11 11.22 -1.62
C PHE A 191 -12.63 11.11 -1.78
N ASN A 192 -13.09 10.13 -2.55
CA ASN A 192 -14.53 9.92 -2.74
C ASN A 192 -15.24 9.47 -1.46
N GLU A 193 -14.63 8.59 -0.68
CA GLU A 193 -15.17 8.15 0.61
C GLU A 193 -15.28 9.30 1.63
N THR A 194 -14.29 10.17 1.64
CA THR A 194 -14.17 11.23 2.66
C THR A 194 -14.92 12.51 2.25
N ILE A 195 -14.82 12.91 1.00
CA ILE A 195 -15.35 14.20 0.50
C ILE A 195 -16.66 14.03 -0.23
N ILE A 196 -16.73 13.12 -1.20
CA ILE A 196 -17.92 13.00 -2.05
C ILE A 196 -19.04 12.29 -1.31
N GLN A 197 -18.78 11.18 -0.66
CA GLN A 197 -19.72 10.45 0.21
C GLN A 197 -21.05 10.14 -0.50
N ASN A 198 -21.00 9.78 -1.79
CA ASN A 198 -22.16 9.27 -2.51
C ASN A 198 -22.18 7.72 -2.46
N GLU A 199 -23.33 7.12 -2.79
CA GLU A 199 -23.48 5.65 -2.75
C GLU A 199 -22.51 4.92 -3.70
N ASP A 200 -22.24 5.52 -4.86
CA ASP A 200 -21.36 4.94 -5.88
C ASP A 200 -19.87 5.24 -5.63
N LYS A 201 -19.55 6.09 -4.65
CA LYS A 201 -18.18 6.54 -4.32
C LYS A 201 -17.40 7.05 -5.55
N VAL A 202 -18.04 7.83 -6.40
CA VAL A 202 -17.46 8.35 -7.66
C VAL A 202 -17.48 9.88 -7.71
N SER A 203 -16.48 10.43 -8.39
CA SER A 203 -16.37 11.86 -8.73
C SER A 203 -16.92 12.13 -10.15
N ARG A 204 -16.94 13.42 -10.55
CA ARG A 204 -17.09 13.84 -11.94
C ARG A 204 -16.02 13.22 -12.83
N THR A 205 -16.25 13.17 -14.15
CA THR A 205 -15.31 12.53 -15.09
C THR A 205 -14.61 13.52 -16.04
N ASP A 206 -15.03 14.78 -16.07
CA ASP A 206 -14.51 15.83 -16.94
C ASP A 206 -13.32 16.58 -16.32
N TYR A 207 -12.36 15.86 -15.77
CA TYR A 207 -11.10 16.37 -15.27
C TYR A 207 -9.92 15.62 -15.92
N GLU A 208 -8.71 16.15 -15.80
CA GLU A 208 -7.49 15.50 -16.27
C GLU A 208 -7.08 14.42 -15.27
N ALA A 209 -7.38 13.16 -15.60
CA ALA A 209 -7.09 11.99 -14.76
C ALA A 209 -5.76 11.35 -15.10
N SER A 210 -5.01 10.90 -14.09
CA SER A 210 -3.81 10.10 -14.27
C SER A 210 -3.56 9.19 -13.08
N GLU A 211 -3.13 7.95 -13.34
CA GLU A 211 -2.63 7.04 -12.29
C GLU A 211 -1.19 7.38 -11.86
N ASP A 212 -0.48 8.22 -12.61
CA ASP A 212 0.84 8.74 -12.25
C ASP A 212 0.71 10.15 -11.67
N ASP A 213 0.87 10.29 -10.36
CA ASP A 213 0.81 11.56 -9.64
C ASP A 213 1.84 12.59 -10.15
N ASN A 214 2.96 12.17 -10.76
CA ASN A 214 3.91 13.11 -11.37
C ASN A 214 3.30 13.85 -12.57
N VAL A 215 2.40 13.23 -13.32
CA VAL A 215 1.65 13.86 -14.40
C VAL A 215 0.70 14.92 -13.82
N LEU A 216 0.03 14.61 -12.70
CA LEU A 216 -0.85 15.55 -12.01
C LEU A 216 -0.07 16.75 -11.46
N VAL A 217 1.11 16.50 -10.84
CA VAL A 217 2.04 17.56 -10.38
C VAL A 217 2.42 18.48 -11.54
N GLN A 218 2.79 17.93 -12.69
CA GLN A 218 3.15 18.72 -13.88
C GLN A 218 1.95 19.54 -14.39
N GLY A 219 0.76 18.95 -14.44
CA GLY A 219 -0.47 19.64 -14.83
C GLY A 219 -0.75 20.84 -13.94
N VAL A 220 -0.82 20.66 -12.62
CA VAL A 220 -1.09 21.75 -11.69
C VAL A 220 0.01 22.80 -11.67
N SER A 221 1.28 22.40 -11.74
CA SER A 221 2.41 23.36 -11.76
C SER A 221 2.49 24.17 -13.05
N GLY A 222 1.98 23.63 -14.16
CA GLY A 222 1.97 24.30 -15.47
C GLY A 222 0.79 25.25 -15.71
N ASP A 223 -0.25 25.20 -14.89
CA ASP A 223 -1.49 25.97 -15.08
C ASP A 223 -1.88 26.77 -13.82
N GLN A 224 -1.92 28.11 -13.95
CA GLN A 224 -2.27 28.99 -12.83
C GLN A 224 -3.74 28.85 -12.36
N ASN A 225 -4.61 28.31 -13.21
CA ASN A 225 -6.02 28.08 -12.93
C ASN A 225 -6.29 26.65 -12.44
N ALA A 226 -5.26 25.85 -12.29
CA ALA A 226 -5.39 24.47 -11.86
C ALA A 226 -5.69 24.33 -10.36
N LEU A 227 -6.55 23.36 -10.08
CA LEU A 227 -6.70 22.73 -8.76
C LEU A 227 -6.55 21.21 -8.95
N GLY A 228 -5.76 20.58 -8.10
CA GLY A 228 -5.61 19.13 -8.12
C GLY A 228 -5.55 18.54 -6.71
N TYR A 229 -5.65 17.21 -6.64
CA TYR A 229 -5.36 16.48 -5.41
C TYR A 229 -4.59 15.20 -5.73
N PHE A 230 -3.68 14.84 -4.84
CA PHE A 230 -2.84 13.64 -4.92
C PHE A 230 -2.10 13.39 -3.60
N GLY A 231 -1.33 12.31 -3.51
CA GLY A 231 -0.62 11.93 -2.30
C GLY A 231 0.29 13.04 -1.75
N TYR A 232 0.29 13.22 -0.42
CA TYR A 232 1.04 14.26 0.29
C TYR A 232 2.53 14.30 -0.07
N SER A 233 3.17 13.14 -0.23
CA SER A 233 4.60 13.07 -0.54
C SER A 233 4.96 13.72 -1.89
N TYR A 234 4.05 13.70 -2.85
CA TYR A 234 4.25 14.38 -4.14
C TYR A 234 4.18 15.89 -3.98
N TYR A 235 3.25 16.41 -3.17
CA TYR A 235 3.23 17.82 -2.83
C TYR A 235 4.50 18.23 -2.07
N GLU A 236 4.89 17.47 -1.05
CA GLU A 236 6.07 17.74 -0.22
C GLU A 236 7.35 17.91 -1.07
N ASN A 237 7.52 17.07 -2.09
CA ASN A 237 8.65 17.11 -3.01
C ASN A 237 8.56 18.23 -4.05
N ASN A 238 7.42 18.93 -4.19
CA ASN A 238 7.16 19.92 -5.22
C ASN A 238 6.65 21.26 -4.68
N LYS A 239 6.95 21.60 -3.42
CA LYS A 239 6.54 22.86 -2.74
C LYS A 239 7.02 24.12 -3.42
N ASP A 240 8.04 24.03 -4.25
CA ASP A 240 8.59 25.19 -4.99
C ASP A 240 7.65 25.62 -6.12
N THR A 241 6.86 24.72 -6.67
CA THR A 241 5.96 24.95 -7.81
C THR A 241 4.48 24.87 -7.44
N LEU A 242 4.17 24.23 -6.32
CA LEU A 242 2.81 24.00 -5.82
C LEU A 242 2.56 24.72 -4.48
N LYS A 243 1.28 24.95 -4.21
CA LYS A 243 0.79 25.46 -2.92
C LYS A 243 -0.35 24.56 -2.46
N ALA A 244 -0.21 23.96 -1.27
CA ALA A 244 -1.33 23.27 -0.63
C ALA A 244 -2.35 24.25 -0.09
N LEU A 245 -3.62 23.89 -0.21
CA LEU A 245 -4.72 24.55 0.44
C LEU A 245 -4.94 23.98 1.84
N LYS A 246 -5.39 24.80 2.76
CA LYS A 246 -5.99 24.30 3.99
C LYS A 246 -7.32 23.65 3.63
N VAL A 247 -7.58 22.46 4.13
CA VAL A 247 -8.91 21.85 4.07
C VAL A 247 -9.54 21.94 5.45
N ASP A 248 -10.71 22.54 5.54
CA ASP A 248 -11.41 22.84 6.80
C ASP A 248 -10.51 23.54 7.84
N GLY A 249 -9.62 24.42 7.37
CA GLY A 249 -8.71 25.21 8.19
C GLY A 249 -7.36 24.55 8.51
N MET A 250 -7.16 23.27 8.18
CA MET A 250 -5.93 22.52 8.46
C MET A 250 -5.08 22.32 7.21
N LEU A 251 -3.76 22.54 7.29
CA LEU A 251 -2.81 22.21 6.22
C LEU A 251 -2.41 20.74 6.29
N PRO A 252 -2.16 20.09 5.14
CA PRO A 252 -1.48 18.80 5.10
C PRO A 252 -0.02 18.99 5.51
N THR A 253 0.32 18.52 6.69
CA THR A 253 1.68 18.41 7.21
C THR A 253 1.87 17.01 7.77
N GLU A 254 3.11 16.54 7.90
CA GLU A 254 3.34 15.24 8.53
C GLU A 254 2.68 15.17 9.91
N ASP A 255 2.77 16.22 10.71
CA ASP A 255 2.19 16.24 12.05
C ASP A 255 0.66 16.16 12.02
N SER A 256 -0.02 16.97 11.19
CA SER A 256 -1.50 16.96 11.10
C SER A 256 -2.05 15.67 10.48
N ILE A 257 -1.27 15.01 9.61
CA ILE A 257 -1.62 13.72 9.03
C ILE A 257 -1.45 12.61 10.07
N ARG A 258 -0.32 12.59 10.79
CA ARG A 258 -0.06 11.59 11.84
C ARG A 258 -1.00 11.70 13.03
N SER A 259 -1.39 12.91 13.42
CA SER A 259 -2.36 13.13 14.51
C SER A 259 -3.81 12.81 14.11
N GLY A 260 -4.11 12.72 12.81
CA GLY A 260 -5.49 12.58 12.32
C GLY A 260 -6.30 13.88 12.35
N ASP A 261 -5.68 15.04 12.67
CA ASP A 261 -6.35 16.31 12.67
C ASP A 261 -6.70 16.82 11.26
N TYR A 262 -5.98 16.34 10.26
CA TYR A 262 -6.23 16.65 8.86
C TYR A 262 -7.26 15.68 8.28
N VAL A 263 -8.40 16.18 7.82
CA VAL A 263 -9.54 15.36 7.37
C VAL A 263 -9.21 14.38 6.25
N LEU A 264 -8.26 14.72 5.39
CA LEU A 264 -7.79 13.87 4.29
C LEU A 264 -6.52 13.09 4.69
N SER A 265 -6.54 12.49 5.89
CA SER A 265 -5.49 11.62 6.41
C SER A 265 -6.09 10.35 7.00
N ARG A 266 -5.34 9.25 6.92
CA ARG A 266 -5.73 7.96 7.49
C ARG A 266 -4.51 7.10 7.85
N PRO A 267 -4.60 6.28 8.91
CA PRO A 267 -3.63 5.23 9.18
C PRO A 267 -3.81 4.06 8.21
N LEU A 268 -2.71 3.37 7.92
CA LEU A 268 -2.67 2.18 7.08
C LEU A 268 -2.26 0.97 7.92
N PHE A 269 -2.89 -0.16 7.68
CA PHE A 269 -2.76 -1.37 8.48
C PHE A 269 -2.48 -2.60 7.64
N VAL A 270 -1.84 -3.57 8.29
CA VAL A 270 -1.79 -4.97 7.86
C VAL A 270 -2.35 -5.84 8.98
N TYR A 271 -3.27 -6.72 8.63
CA TYR A 271 -3.84 -7.73 9.52
C TYR A 271 -3.28 -9.09 9.16
N VAL A 272 -2.77 -9.82 10.14
CA VAL A 272 -2.28 -11.17 9.93
C VAL A 272 -3.07 -12.17 10.78
N ASN A 273 -3.47 -13.29 10.18
CA ASN A 273 -4.13 -14.37 10.90
C ASN A 273 -3.14 -14.98 11.91
N ALA A 274 -3.47 -14.94 13.19
CA ALA A 274 -2.61 -15.38 14.27
C ALA A 274 -2.27 -16.87 14.15
N LYS A 275 -3.21 -17.72 13.75
CA LYS A 275 -2.99 -19.14 13.56
C LYS A 275 -2.03 -19.43 12.39
N ASP A 276 -2.18 -18.70 11.28
CA ASP A 276 -1.30 -18.86 10.13
C ASP A 276 0.12 -18.37 10.47
N LEU A 277 0.24 -17.30 11.25
CA LEU A 277 1.52 -16.81 11.73
C LEU A 277 2.27 -17.84 12.61
N GLU A 278 1.54 -18.71 13.33
CA GLU A 278 2.11 -19.78 14.14
C GLU A 278 2.43 -21.04 13.35
N SER A 279 1.53 -21.42 12.41
CA SER A 279 1.56 -22.72 11.75
C SER A 279 2.17 -22.69 10.35
N ASN A 280 2.23 -21.53 9.69
CA ASN A 280 2.78 -21.37 8.35
C ASN A 280 4.13 -20.63 8.42
N ALA A 281 5.22 -21.35 8.25
CA ALA A 281 6.58 -20.79 8.33
C ALA A 281 6.83 -19.70 7.27
N THR A 282 6.16 -19.78 6.11
CA THR A 282 6.30 -18.78 5.03
C THR A 282 5.62 -17.47 5.43
N VAL A 283 4.39 -17.53 6.00
CA VAL A 283 3.70 -16.34 6.54
C VAL A 283 4.54 -15.69 7.64
N LYS A 284 5.07 -16.50 8.57
CA LYS A 284 5.94 -15.98 9.62
C LYS A 284 7.18 -15.29 9.06
N SER A 285 7.89 -15.93 8.16
CA SER A 285 9.12 -15.37 7.55
C SER A 285 8.84 -14.09 6.75
N PHE A 286 7.73 -14.05 6.01
CA PHE A 286 7.31 -12.86 5.29
C PHE A 286 6.97 -11.70 6.24
N MET A 287 6.21 -11.97 7.31
CA MET A 287 5.86 -10.94 8.29
C MET A 287 7.09 -10.48 9.10
N ASP A 288 8.00 -11.37 9.49
CA ASP A 288 9.28 -11.00 10.12
C ASP A 288 10.08 -10.04 9.23
N PHE A 289 10.09 -10.28 7.91
CA PHE A 289 10.71 -9.39 6.92
C PHE A 289 9.96 -8.06 6.80
N TYR A 290 8.62 -8.10 6.69
CA TYR A 290 7.80 -6.93 6.43
C TYR A 290 7.85 -5.92 7.57
N VAL A 291 7.69 -6.38 8.83
CA VAL A 291 7.65 -5.49 10.01
C VAL A 291 9.03 -5.13 10.56
N ALA A 292 10.12 -5.69 10.00
CA ALA A 292 11.46 -5.26 10.37
C ALA A 292 11.63 -3.76 10.07
N LYS A 293 12.08 -2.97 11.06
CA LYS A 293 12.14 -1.52 10.99
C LYS A 293 12.73 -0.99 9.67
N GLU A 294 13.90 -1.49 9.31
CA GLU A 294 14.64 -1.03 8.13
C GLU A 294 13.88 -1.33 6.83
N ASN A 295 13.17 -2.46 6.78
CA ASN A 295 12.37 -2.85 5.64
C ASN A 295 11.09 -2.02 5.57
N LEU A 296 10.33 -1.92 6.68
CA LEU A 296 9.08 -1.17 6.72
C LEU A 296 9.28 0.29 6.31
N ASP A 297 10.26 0.99 6.91
CA ASP A 297 10.59 2.36 6.55
C ASP A 297 10.92 2.52 5.07
N ARG A 298 11.70 1.59 4.51
CA ARG A 298 12.08 1.59 3.10
C ARG A 298 10.88 1.38 2.19
N LEU A 299 10.03 0.42 2.51
CA LEU A 299 8.83 0.08 1.76
C LEU A 299 7.84 1.23 1.73
N VAL A 300 7.53 1.80 2.89
CA VAL A 300 6.60 2.93 3.05
C VAL A 300 7.09 4.16 2.26
N LYS A 301 8.39 4.50 2.35
CA LYS A 301 8.98 5.61 1.59
C LYS A 301 8.99 5.36 0.09
N ALA A 302 9.26 4.12 -0.35
CA ALA A 302 9.21 3.76 -1.77
C ALA A 302 7.81 3.90 -2.35
N ALA A 303 6.78 3.54 -1.57
CA ALA A 303 5.37 3.70 -1.92
C ALA A 303 4.85 5.15 -1.75
N LYS A 304 5.70 6.10 -1.34
CA LYS A 304 5.34 7.52 -1.17
C LYS A 304 4.33 7.81 -0.04
N TYR A 305 4.33 6.98 1.00
CA TYR A 305 3.56 7.22 2.22
C TYR A 305 4.44 7.76 3.36
N ILE A 306 3.79 8.13 4.46
CA ILE A 306 4.44 8.70 5.64
C ILE A 306 4.76 7.57 6.62
N THR A 307 6.01 7.47 7.04
CA THR A 307 6.47 6.47 8.01
C THR A 307 5.90 6.73 9.40
N LEU A 308 5.76 5.66 10.17
CA LEU A 308 5.34 5.75 11.56
C LEU A 308 6.31 6.58 12.41
N PRO A 309 5.81 7.32 13.42
CA PRO A 309 6.65 7.83 14.50
C PRO A 309 7.30 6.68 15.28
N ALA A 310 8.44 6.95 15.89
CA ALA A 310 9.23 5.89 16.55
C ALA A 310 8.50 5.14 17.68
N ASP A 311 7.60 5.81 18.39
CA ASP A 311 6.77 5.21 19.46
C ASP A 311 5.69 4.29 18.90
N ILE A 312 5.01 4.68 17.82
CA ILE A 312 4.01 3.85 17.13
C ILE A 312 4.68 2.66 16.45
N GLU A 313 5.81 2.87 15.79
CA GLU A 313 6.59 1.79 15.19
C GLU A 313 7.04 0.75 16.24
N ALA A 314 7.53 1.21 17.41
CA ALA A 314 7.89 0.33 18.50
C ALA A 314 6.66 -0.44 19.03
N LYS A 315 5.48 0.19 19.11
CA LYS A 315 4.22 -0.44 19.49
C LYS A 315 3.82 -1.51 18.49
N THR A 316 3.85 -1.21 17.18
CA THR A 316 3.55 -2.17 16.11
C THR A 316 4.45 -3.40 16.20
N ARG A 317 5.76 -3.20 16.36
CA ARG A 317 6.70 -4.29 16.51
C ARG A 317 6.45 -5.13 17.78
N THR A 318 6.23 -4.49 18.92
CA THR A 318 5.89 -5.20 20.16
C THR A 318 4.57 -5.98 20.02
N THR A 319 3.55 -5.40 19.39
CA THR A 319 2.28 -6.09 19.11
C THR A 319 2.50 -7.35 18.26
N TYR A 320 3.37 -7.26 17.26
CA TYR A 320 3.74 -8.40 16.42
C TYR A 320 4.54 -9.46 17.18
N GLU A 321 5.60 -9.06 17.89
CA GLU A 321 6.49 -9.96 18.66
C GLU A 321 5.73 -10.70 19.77
N ASP A 322 4.86 -10.01 20.49
CA ASP A 322 4.04 -10.56 21.59
C ASP A 322 2.81 -11.34 21.09
N ARG A 323 2.57 -11.40 19.77
CA ARG A 323 1.38 -12.05 19.17
C ARG A 323 0.07 -11.52 19.74
N LYS A 324 0.00 -10.22 20.00
CA LYS A 324 -1.16 -9.61 20.64
C LYS A 324 -2.33 -9.54 19.65
N THR A 325 -3.33 -10.40 19.88
CA THR A 325 -4.52 -10.47 19.04
C THR A 325 -5.53 -9.37 19.34
N GLY A 326 -6.35 -9.05 18.34
CA GLY A 326 -7.37 -8.01 18.39
C GLY A 326 -6.87 -6.67 17.87
N SER A 327 -7.76 -5.68 17.89
CA SER A 327 -7.49 -4.31 17.45
C SER A 327 -7.31 -3.39 18.66
N ALA A 328 -6.35 -2.48 18.59
CA ALA A 328 -6.17 -1.45 19.61
C ALA A 328 -7.38 -0.49 19.68
N ALA A 329 -8.06 -0.29 18.55
CA ALA A 329 -9.27 0.54 18.48
C ALA A 329 -10.50 -0.13 19.11
N ASN A 330 -10.49 -1.47 19.26
CA ASN A 330 -11.59 -2.28 19.79
C ASN A 330 -11.28 -2.86 21.18
N ALA A 331 -10.18 -2.46 21.81
CA ALA A 331 -9.83 -2.85 23.17
C ALA A 331 -10.58 -1.94 24.15
N GLU A 332 -11.76 -2.40 24.64
CA GLU A 332 -12.38 -1.90 25.87
C GLU A 332 -11.87 -2.65 27.09
#